data_7b6c31bfb441727e5b95c566ef18a71c
#
_entry.id   7b6c31bfb441727e5b95c566ef18a71c
#
_cell.length_a   1.000
_cell.length_b   1.000
_cell.length_c   1.000
_cell.angle_alpha   90.00
_cell.angle_beta   90.00
_cell.angle_gamma   90.00
#
_symmetry.space_group_name_H-M   'P 1'
#
loop_
_entity.id
_entity.type
_entity.pdbx_description
1 polymer ?
#
loop_
_entity_poly.entity_id
_entity_poly.type
_entity_poly.pdbx_seq_one_letter_code
_entity_poly.pdbx_strand_id
1 'polypeptide(L)'
;MTATAGRSEPLLQMTLLGEAVEHAPVGVFVFDEEGRYVAANAYACDQLGYTRDELLELRIGELAVSRREALAEYGRVARGEAVEGVTRARRKDGDVVELRFRARETTIAGMTFYIGIAWADPAS
;
A
#
# COMPACT_ATOMS: atom_id res chain seq x y z
N MET A 1 -11.37 -30.52 21.75
CA MET A 1 -11.11 -29.33 20.92
C MET A 1 -10.73 -28.13 21.77
N THR A 2 -9.67 -27.53 21.45
CA THR A 2 -9.18 -26.41 22.21
C THR A 2 -9.30 -25.12 21.39
N ALA A 3 -9.43 -24.00 22.09
CA ALA A 3 -9.41 -22.70 21.46
C ALA A 3 -8.10 -22.45 20.72
N THR A 4 -7.00 -23.07 21.17
CA THR A 4 -5.68 -22.96 20.55
C THR A 4 -5.69 -23.49 19.12
N ALA A 5 -6.32 -24.66 18.89
CA ALA A 5 -6.42 -25.23 17.55
C ALA A 5 -7.25 -24.33 16.64
N GLY A 6 -8.36 -23.74 17.19
CA GLY A 6 -9.17 -22.81 16.44
C GLY A 6 -8.44 -21.52 16.11
N ARG A 7 -7.55 -21.05 17.00
CA ARG A 7 -6.81 -19.79 16.79
C ARG A 7 -5.85 -19.83 15.62
N SER A 8 -5.31 -20.98 15.29
CA SER A 8 -4.38 -21.09 14.17
C SER A 8 -5.04 -21.55 12.88
N GLU A 9 -6.36 -21.65 12.87
CA GLU A 9 -7.09 -22.05 11.68
C GLU A 9 -6.85 -21.03 10.56
N PRO A 10 -6.46 -21.50 9.33
CA PRO A 10 -6.04 -20.58 8.26
C PRO A 10 -7.08 -19.54 7.85
N LEU A 11 -8.34 -19.91 7.72
CA LEU A 11 -9.37 -18.94 7.33
C LEU A 11 -9.58 -17.88 8.40
N LEU A 12 -9.52 -18.27 9.67
CA LEU A 12 -9.61 -17.32 10.77
C LEU A 12 -8.41 -16.36 10.74
N GLN A 13 -7.22 -16.89 10.52
CA GLN A 13 -6.01 -16.04 10.45
C GLN A 13 -6.10 -15.06 9.29
N MET A 14 -6.56 -15.52 8.12
CA MET A 14 -6.71 -14.64 6.96
C MET A 14 -7.74 -13.55 7.21
N THR A 15 -8.85 -13.88 7.87
CA THR A 15 -9.88 -12.91 8.21
C THR A 15 -9.37 -11.87 9.19
N LEU A 16 -8.69 -12.31 10.25
CA LEU A 16 -8.13 -11.39 11.25
C LEU A 16 -7.08 -10.47 10.65
N LEU A 17 -6.18 -11.02 9.84
CA LEU A 17 -5.14 -10.23 9.20
C LEU A 17 -5.72 -9.27 8.18
N GLY A 18 -6.69 -9.69 7.40
CA GLY A 18 -7.36 -8.82 6.43
C GLY A 18 -8.06 -7.65 7.11
N GLU A 19 -8.80 -7.92 8.18
CA GLU A 19 -9.46 -6.86 8.93
C GLU A 19 -8.46 -5.95 9.65
N ALA A 20 -7.40 -6.53 10.20
CA ALA A 20 -6.35 -5.75 10.85
C ALA A 20 -5.66 -4.81 9.87
N VAL A 21 -5.38 -5.27 8.66
CA VAL A 21 -4.77 -4.44 7.61
C VAL A 21 -5.72 -3.35 7.17
N GLU A 22 -7.01 -3.68 7.02
CA GLU A 22 -8.02 -2.68 6.63
C GLU A 22 -8.05 -1.50 7.62
N HIS A 23 -7.90 -1.79 8.91
CA HIS A 23 -7.97 -0.80 9.97
C HIS A 23 -6.61 -0.39 10.54
N ALA A 24 -5.52 -0.76 9.88
CA ALA A 24 -4.19 -0.42 10.33
C ALA A 24 -3.97 1.10 10.33
N PRO A 25 -3.17 1.63 11.28
CA PRO A 25 -2.91 3.07 11.38
C PRO A 25 -1.81 3.56 10.41
N VAL A 26 -1.70 2.91 9.27
CA VAL A 26 -0.82 3.32 8.17
C VAL A 26 -1.54 3.00 6.87
N GLY A 27 -1.18 3.68 5.79
CA GLY A 27 -1.68 3.34 4.48
C GLY A 27 -1.04 2.05 3.98
N VAL A 28 -1.85 1.10 3.53
CA VAL A 28 -1.37 -0.15 2.94
C VAL A 28 -1.90 -0.21 1.52
N PHE A 29 -0.99 -0.45 0.58
CA PHE A 29 -1.29 -0.49 -0.84
C PHE A 29 -0.73 -1.77 -1.44
N VAL A 30 -1.42 -2.30 -2.44
CA VAL A 30 -0.91 -3.40 -3.24
C VAL A 30 -0.96 -2.97 -4.71
N PHE A 31 0.15 -3.20 -5.42
CA PHE A 31 0.27 -2.91 -6.85
C PHE A 31 0.49 -4.21 -7.61
N ASP A 32 0.01 -4.27 -8.85
CA ASP A 32 0.33 -5.39 -9.73
C ASP A 32 1.59 -5.08 -10.56
N GLU A 33 1.96 -6.02 -11.42
CA GLU A 33 3.15 -5.89 -12.26
C GLU A 33 3.04 -4.79 -13.31
N GLU A 34 1.85 -4.28 -13.55
CA GLU A 34 1.62 -3.16 -14.46
C GLU A 34 1.57 -1.82 -13.73
N GLY A 35 1.83 -1.83 -12.43
CA GLY A 35 1.83 -0.62 -11.61
C GLY A 35 0.45 -0.11 -11.23
N ARG A 36 -0.59 -0.93 -11.40
CA ARG A 36 -1.95 -0.54 -11.02
C ARG A 36 -2.15 -0.78 -9.53
N TYR A 37 -2.87 0.13 -8.89
CA TYR A 37 -3.34 -0.12 -7.53
C TYR A 37 -4.42 -1.20 -7.58
N VAL A 38 -4.20 -2.30 -6.89
CA VAL A 38 -5.17 -3.40 -6.84
C VAL A 38 -5.78 -3.59 -5.46
N ALA A 39 -5.22 -2.97 -4.45
CA ALA A 39 -5.80 -2.93 -3.10
C ALA A 39 -5.27 -1.71 -2.34
N ALA A 40 -6.10 -1.19 -1.47
CA ALA A 40 -5.73 -0.08 -0.58
C ALA A 40 -6.64 -0.16 0.65
N ASN A 41 -6.08 0.06 1.83
CA ASN A 41 -6.88 0.03 3.05
C ASN A 41 -7.55 1.39 3.33
N ALA A 42 -8.38 1.44 4.36
CA ALA A 42 -9.13 2.65 4.69
C ALA A 42 -8.21 3.83 4.99
N TYR A 43 -7.12 3.62 5.72
CA TYR A 43 -6.17 4.69 6.04
C TYR A 43 -5.55 5.30 4.77
N ALA A 44 -5.21 4.46 3.79
CA ALA A 44 -4.66 4.94 2.52
C ALA A 44 -5.65 5.84 1.79
N CYS A 45 -6.91 5.47 1.78
CA CYS A 45 -7.97 6.28 1.17
C CYS A 45 -8.10 7.64 1.85
N ASP A 46 -8.15 7.65 3.18
CA ASP A 46 -8.25 8.88 3.96
C ASP A 46 -7.03 9.77 3.77
N GLN A 47 -5.85 9.16 3.75
CA GLN A 47 -4.59 9.85 3.59
C GLN A 47 -4.50 10.60 2.27
N LEU A 48 -5.07 10.05 1.21
CA LEU A 48 -4.99 10.60 -0.14
C LEU A 48 -6.28 11.31 -0.58
N GLY A 49 -7.36 11.14 0.17
CA GLY A 49 -8.62 11.80 -0.13
C GLY A 49 -9.41 11.17 -1.25
N TYR A 50 -9.08 9.95 -1.64
CA TYR A 50 -9.79 9.21 -2.68
C TYR A 50 -10.61 8.09 -2.04
N THR A 51 -11.70 7.70 -2.68
CA THR A 51 -12.39 6.45 -2.33
C THR A 51 -11.53 5.27 -2.81
N ARG A 52 -11.82 4.08 -2.28
CA ARG A 52 -11.13 2.87 -2.73
C ARG A 52 -11.32 2.67 -4.22
N ASP A 53 -12.55 2.79 -4.73
CA ASP A 53 -12.83 2.61 -6.14
C ASP A 53 -12.04 3.59 -7.00
N GLU A 54 -11.93 4.83 -6.56
CA GLU A 54 -11.13 5.83 -7.28
C GLU A 54 -9.65 5.46 -7.31
N LEU A 55 -9.09 5.01 -6.16
CA LEU A 55 -7.69 4.60 -6.11
C LEU A 55 -7.40 3.43 -7.02
N LEU A 56 -8.33 2.47 -7.12
CA LEU A 56 -8.12 1.29 -7.95
C LEU A 56 -8.16 1.59 -9.45
N GLU A 57 -8.53 2.80 -9.84
CA GLU A 57 -8.44 3.25 -11.24
C GLU A 57 -7.10 3.88 -11.56
N LEU A 58 -6.22 4.05 -10.58
CA LEU A 58 -4.96 4.77 -10.75
C LEU A 58 -3.78 3.82 -10.84
N ARG A 59 -2.68 4.36 -11.38
CA ARG A 59 -1.39 3.67 -11.47
C ARG A 59 -0.36 4.39 -10.65
N ILE A 60 0.72 3.68 -10.33
CA ILE A 60 1.86 4.24 -9.63
C ILE A 60 2.36 5.48 -10.39
N GLY A 61 2.66 6.52 -9.64
CA GLY A 61 3.17 7.77 -10.19
C GLY A 61 2.10 8.82 -10.45
N GLU A 62 0.82 8.44 -10.59
CA GLU A 62 -0.24 9.42 -10.88
C GLU A 62 -0.52 10.34 -9.69
N LEU A 63 -0.29 9.87 -8.47
CA LEU A 63 -0.49 10.68 -7.27
C LEU A 63 0.77 11.40 -6.83
N ALA A 64 1.93 11.02 -7.34
CA ALA A 64 3.19 11.58 -6.92
C ALA A 64 3.38 12.98 -7.48
N VAL A 65 3.93 13.89 -6.68
CA VAL A 65 4.35 15.21 -7.15
C VAL A 65 5.44 15.05 -8.21
N SER A 66 6.38 14.11 -7.98
CA SER A 66 7.37 13.74 -8.99
C SER A 66 7.09 12.36 -9.52
N ARG A 67 6.45 12.29 -10.67
CA ARG A 67 6.18 11.03 -11.34
C ARG A 67 7.47 10.29 -11.67
N ARG A 68 8.50 11.03 -12.08
CA ARG A 68 9.80 10.46 -12.42
C ARG A 68 10.41 9.70 -11.23
N GLU A 69 10.40 10.31 -10.05
CA GLU A 69 10.92 9.67 -8.84
C GLU A 69 10.11 8.44 -8.48
N ALA A 70 8.80 8.55 -8.52
CA ALA A 70 7.91 7.43 -8.19
C ALA A 70 8.14 6.24 -9.13
N LEU A 71 8.29 6.48 -10.42
CA LEU A 71 8.54 5.41 -11.39
C LEU A 71 9.93 4.79 -11.21
N ALA A 72 10.92 5.59 -10.83
CA ALA A 72 12.26 5.08 -10.54
C ALA A 72 12.23 4.16 -9.31
N GLU A 73 11.52 4.55 -8.27
CA GLU A 73 11.36 3.75 -7.05
C GLU A 73 10.61 2.46 -7.35
N TYR A 74 9.52 2.55 -8.11
CA TYR A 74 8.77 1.37 -8.53
C TYR A 74 9.67 0.41 -9.31
N GLY A 75 10.50 0.91 -10.20
CA GLY A 75 11.43 0.09 -10.96
C GLY A 75 12.40 -0.68 -10.07
N ARG A 76 12.84 -0.08 -8.98
CA ARG A 76 13.71 -0.76 -8.02
C ARG A 76 12.97 -1.89 -7.29
N VAL A 77 11.74 -1.64 -6.87
CA VAL A 77 10.90 -2.66 -6.22
C VAL A 77 10.63 -3.80 -7.21
N ALA A 78 10.36 -3.47 -8.46
CA ALA A 78 10.08 -4.46 -9.50
C ALA A 78 11.31 -5.33 -9.81
N ARG A 79 12.52 -4.87 -9.48
CA ARG A 79 13.74 -5.66 -9.59
C ARG A 79 14.04 -6.49 -8.34
N GLY A 80 13.12 -6.51 -7.38
CA GLY A 80 13.25 -7.31 -6.16
C GLY A 80 13.91 -6.59 -4.99
N GLU A 81 14.17 -5.29 -5.10
CA GLU A 81 14.74 -4.53 -3.99
C GLU A 81 13.65 -4.16 -2.98
N ALA A 82 14.01 -4.18 -1.69
CA ALA A 82 13.20 -3.56 -0.66
C ALA A 82 13.56 -2.07 -0.66
N VAL A 83 12.56 -1.22 -0.89
CA VAL A 83 12.77 0.21 -1.04
C VAL A 83 12.09 0.95 0.10
N GLU A 84 12.77 1.93 0.66
CA GLU A 84 12.16 2.84 1.63
C GLU A 84 12.61 4.27 1.33
N GLY A 85 11.79 5.23 1.71
CA GLY A 85 12.12 6.63 1.46
C GLY A 85 11.00 7.55 1.86
N VAL A 86 11.06 8.73 1.27
CA VAL A 86 10.06 9.77 1.46
C VAL A 86 9.51 10.14 0.09
N THR A 87 8.19 10.26 -0.01
CA THR A 87 7.53 10.68 -1.24
C THR A 87 6.57 11.82 -0.93
N ARG A 88 6.27 12.61 -1.93
CA ARG A 88 5.28 13.67 -1.84
C ARG A 88 4.13 13.32 -2.77
N ALA A 89 2.95 13.22 -2.21
CA ALA A 89 1.76 12.85 -2.95
C ALA A 89 0.76 14.00 -2.97
N ARG A 90 0.04 14.11 -4.07
CA ARG A 90 -1.03 15.10 -4.21
C ARG A 90 -2.36 14.43 -3.87
N ARG A 91 -3.02 14.96 -2.86
CA ARG A 91 -4.35 14.52 -2.47
C ARG A 91 -5.36 14.90 -3.54
N LYS A 92 -6.54 14.31 -3.49
CA LYS A 92 -7.61 14.62 -4.44
C LYS A 92 -8.00 16.11 -4.41
N ASP A 93 -7.92 16.74 -3.24
CA ASP A 93 -8.23 18.17 -3.09
C ASP A 93 -7.11 19.09 -3.59
N GLY A 94 -6.00 18.54 -4.03
CA GLY A 94 -4.86 19.30 -4.53
C GLY A 94 -3.76 19.55 -3.51
N ASP A 95 -4.03 19.32 -2.23
CA ASP A 95 -3.01 19.49 -1.19
C ASP A 95 -1.91 18.44 -1.34
N VAL A 96 -0.70 18.81 -0.97
CA VAL A 96 0.45 17.91 -1.01
C VAL A 96 0.71 17.38 0.40
N VAL A 97 0.88 16.07 0.51
CA VAL A 97 1.25 15.41 1.75
C VAL A 97 2.59 14.71 1.56
N GLU A 98 3.46 14.85 2.55
CA GLU A 98 4.74 14.15 2.56
C GLU A 98 4.58 12.86 3.36
N LEU A 99 4.99 11.75 2.76
CA LEU A 99 4.82 10.44 3.34
C LEU A 99 6.13 9.69 3.35
N ARG A 100 6.40 9.01 4.46
CA ARG A 100 7.42 7.97 4.48
C ARG A 100 6.79 6.70 3.96
N PHE A 101 7.58 5.88 3.30
CA PHE A 101 7.07 4.63 2.75
C PHE A 101 8.11 3.53 2.79
N ARG A 102 7.60 2.30 2.74
CA ARG A 102 8.39 1.09 2.49
C ARG A 102 7.62 0.26 1.48
N ALA A 103 8.33 -0.37 0.57
CA ALA A 103 7.72 -1.21 -0.45
C ALA A 103 8.60 -2.41 -0.74
N ARG A 104 7.96 -3.54 -1.06
CA ARG A 104 8.68 -4.76 -1.43
C ARG A 104 7.81 -5.65 -2.30
N GLU A 105 8.48 -6.54 -3.03
CA GLU A 105 7.82 -7.56 -3.81
C GLU A 105 7.26 -8.65 -2.91
N THR A 106 6.15 -9.24 -3.30
CA THR A 106 5.57 -10.40 -2.64
C THR A 106 4.88 -11.29 -3.66
N THR A 107 4.57 -12.52 -3.23
CA THR A 107 3.79 -13.47 -4.04
C THR A 107 2.48 -13.74 -3.32
N ILE A 108 1.38 -13.52 -4.00
CA ILE A 108 0.04 -13.77 -3.47
C ILE A 108 -0.69 -14.63 -4.49
N ALA A 109 -1.20 -15.78 -4.04
CA ALA A 109 -1.90 -16.74 -4.92
C ALA A 109 -1.06 -17.10 -6.17
N GLY A 110 0.25 -17.23 -6.00
CA GLY A 110 1.16 -17.61 -7.09
C GLY A 110 1.50 -16.48 -8.05
N MET A 111 1.01 -15.27 -7.81
CA MET A 111 1.26 -14.12 -8.68
C MET A 111 2.13 -13.08 -7.97
N THR A 112 2.90 -12.34 -8.75
CA THR A 112 3.74 -11.27 -8.22
C THR A 112 2.94 -10.00 -7.98
N PHE A 113 3.06 -9.47 -6.77
CA PHE A 113 2.51 -8.18 -6.38
C PHE A 113 3.58 -7.38 -5.63
N TYR A 114 3.31 -6.11 -5.42
CA TYR A 114 4.18 -5.24 -4.64
C TYR A 114 3.35 -4.63 -3.53
N ILE A 115 3.85 -4.75 -2.29
CA ILE A 115 3.18 -4.18 -1.12
C ILE A 115 3.91 -2.91 -0.73
N GLY A 116 3.15 -1.84 -0.52
CA GLY A 116 3.67 -0.60 0.03
C GLY A 116 2.93 -0.23 1.30
N ILE A 117 3.65 0.31 2.26
CA ILE A 117 3.05 0.98 3.40
C ILE A 117 3.53 2.42 3.40
N ALA A 118 2.65 3.34 3.82
CA ALA A 118 2.97 4.75 3.83
C ALA A 118 2.34 5.42 5.06
N TRP A 119 3.06 6.35 5.64
CA TRP A 119 2.60 7.09 6.81
C TRP A 119 3.17 8.51 6.81
N ALA A 120 2.44 9.44 7.44
CA ALA A 120 2.94 10.79 7.63
C ALA A 120 3.92 10.78 8.81
N ASP A 121 5.02 11.50 8.64
CA ASP A 121 5.98 11.67 9.72
C ASP A 121 5.41 12.70 10.70
N PRO A 122 5.12 12.30 11.96
CA PRO A 122 4.55 13.26 12.91
C PRO A 122 5.51 14.38 13.30
N ALA A 123 6.79 14.26 12.98
CA ALA A 123 7.77 15.31 13.23
C ALA A 123 7.83 16.37 12.11
N SER A 124 7.13 16.15 11.02
CA SER A 124 7.13 17.09 9.90
C SER A 124 5.98 18.08 9.93
#